data_57d47b85f778e125ce7cd7d1bd90bec5
#
_entry.id   57d47b85f778e125ce7cd7d1bd90bec5
#
_cell.length_a   1.000
_cell.length_b   1.000
_cell.length_c   1.000
_cell.angle_alpha   90.00
_cell.angle_beta   90.00
_cell.angle_gamma   90.00
#
_symmetry.space_group_name_H-M   'P 1'
#
loop_
_entity.id
_entity.type
_entity.pdbx_description
1 polymer ?
#
loop_
_entity_poly.entity_id
_entity_poly.type
_entity_poly.pdbx_seq_one_letter_code
_entity_poly.pdbx_strand_id
1 'polypeptide(L)'
;MRERIWHVSETPGIARFEPRPDAEGRARVWAIGESRLHNYLVPRDCPRVTFYAAATTTAVDRDRFFSVSASESVVAIERGWLERLRATRLYLYEFAPDGFDSRDTIAAYWTSAQAATPIDCVEVADPLAELVRRRVELRVLSSLWPLRDAVVASTLGFSIIRMRNARPRDALLDRV
;
A
#
# COMPACT_ATOMS: atom_id res chain seq x y z
N MET A 1 -22.22 0.71 -7.76
CA MET A 1 -21.51 -0.51 -7.32
C MET A 1 -20.97 -0.21 -5.92
N ARG A 2 -21.27 -1.04 -4.89
CA ARG A 2 -20.74 -0.82 -3.53
C ARG A 2 -19.23 -0.94 -3.57
N GLU A 3 -18.51 -0.07 -2.88
CA GLU A 3 -17.05 -0.14 -2.74
C GLU A 3 -16.69 -1.39 -1.94
N ARG A 4 -15.72 -2.16 -2.43
CA ARG A 4 -15.16 -3.31 -1.71
C ARG A 4 -14.03 -2.83 -0.83
N ILE A 5 -14.01 -3.28 0.41
CA ILE A 5 -12.97 -2.93 1.38
C ILE A 5 -12.32 -4.19 1.95
N TRP A 6 -11.01 -4.10 2.18
CA TRP A 6 -10.15 -5.24 2.45
C TRP A 6 -9.22 -5.01 3.63
N HIS A 7 -8.98 -6.05 4.40
CA HIS A 7 -7.79 -6.11 5.26
C HIS A 7 -6.79 -7.09 4.65
N VAL A 8 -5.53 -6.67 4.54
CA VAL A 8 -4.45 -7.52 4.01
C VAL A 8 -3.60 -8.05 5.15
N SER A 9 -3.40 -9.37 5.21
CA SER A 9 -2.61 -10.03 6.25
C SER A 9 -1.72 -11.13 5.67
N GLU A 10 -0.60 -11.40 6.31
CA GLU A 10 0.22 -12.60 6.07
C GLU A 10 -0.30 -13.82 6.85
N THR A 11 -1.28 -13.63 7.74
CA THR A 11 -1.87 -14.68 8.57
C THR A 11 -3.13 -15.23 7.92
N PRO A 12 -3.24 -16.54 7.64
CA PRO A 12 -4.46 -17.18 7.17
C PRO A 12 -5.48 -17.37 8.30
N GLY A 13 -6.75 -17.59 7.93
CA GLY A 13 -7.78 -18.12 8.81
C GLY A 13 -8.24 -17.16 9.92
N ILE A 14 -8.09 -15.86 9.74
CA ILE A 14 -8.59 -14.88 10.72
C ILE A 14 -10.12 -14.82 10.62
N ALA A 15 -10.80 -15.38 11.61
CA ALA A 15 -12.28 -15.39 11.63
C ALA A 15 -12.88 -14.06 12.09
N ARG A 16 -12.14 -13.27 12.90
CA ARG A 16 -12.61 -12.00 13.46
C ARG A 16 -11.44 -11.05 13.70
N PHE A 17 -11.65 -9.80 13.42
CA PHE A 17 -10.70 -8.70 13.63
C PHE A 17 -11.16 -7.86 14.82
N GLU A 18 -10.34 -7.82 15.87
CA GLU A 18 -10.58 -6.96 17.02
C GLU A 18 -9.92 -5.59 16.81
N PRO A 19 -10.57 -4.49 17.26
CA PRO A 19 -9.99 -3.16 17.22
C PRO A 19 -8.65 -3.13 17.97
N ARG A 20 -7.62 -2.53 17.34
CA ARG A 20 -6.30 -2.35 17.93
C ARG A 20 -5.96 -0.88 18.02
N PRO A 21 -5.22 -0.44 19.07
CA PRO A 21 -4.80 0.94 19.19
C PRO A 21 -4.02 1.42 17.94
N ASP A 22 -4.41 2.55 17.38
CA ASP A 22 -3.66 3.29 16.37
C ASP A 22 -2.58 4.16 17.03
N ALA A 23 -1.86 4.97 16.24
CA ALA A 23 -0.82 5.86 16.74
C ALA A 23 -1.36 6.96 17.72
N GLU A 24 -2.67 7.21 17.68
CA GLU A 24 -3.36 8.18 18.52
C GLU A 24 -4.07 7.51 19.71
N GLY A 25 -3.83 6.20 19.91
CA GLY A 25 -4.42 5.41 20.99
C GLY A 25 -5.88 5.01 20.79
N ARG A 26 -6.47 5.25 19.62
CA ARG A 26 -7.85 4.86 19.31
C ARG A 26 -7.90 3.43 18.80
N ALA A 27 -8.72 2.60 19.42
CA ALA A 27 -8.89 1.21 18.99
C ALA A 27 -9.72 1.15 17.69
N ARG A 28 -9.15 0.53 16.63
CA ARG A 28 -9.79 0.42 15.31
C ARG A 28 -9.44 -0.86 14.59
N VAL A 29 -10.39 -1.36 13.80
CA VAL A 29 -10.15 -2.29 12.69
C VAL A 29 -9.92 -1.45 11.45
N TRP A 30 -8.82 -1.71 10.73
CA TRP A 30 -8.45 -0.98 9.51
C TRP A 30 -8.76 -1.81 8.28
N ALA A 31 -9.31 -1.14 7.27
CA ALA A 31 -9.48 -1.68 5.94
C ALA A 31 -9.02 -0.67 4.88
N ILE A 32 -8.80 -1.16 3.67
CA ILE A 32 -8.41 -0.39 2.49
C ILE A 32 -9.43 -0.61 1.37
N GLY A 33 -9.84 0.44 0.70
CA GLY A 33 -10.69 0.36 -0.47
C GLY A 33 -9.99 -0.34 -1.65
N GLU A 34 -10.77 -0.98 -2.51
CA GLU A 34 -10.29 -1.72 -3.69
C GLU A 34 -9.33 -0.88 -4.57
N SER A 35 -9.60 0.41 -4.72
CA SER A 35 -8.80 1.33 -5.54
C SER A 35 -7.35 1.48 -5.08
N ARG A 36 -7.04 1.21 -3.79
CA ARG A 36 -5.70 1.32 -3.20
C ARG A 36 -5.21 0.02 -2.57
N LEU A 37 -5.91 -1.09 -2.79
CA LEU A 37 -5.52 -2.39 -2.27
C LEU A 37 -4.08 -2.77 -2.66
N HIS A 38 -3.63 -2.39 -3.86
CA HIS A 38 -2.28 -2.65 -4.33
C HIS A 38 -1.17 -2.06 -3.45
N ASN A 39 -1.43 -1.00 -2.67
CA ASN A 39 -0.48 -0.45 -1.72
C ASN A 39 -0.08 -1.44 -0.60
N TYR A 40 -0.87 -2.51 -0.44
CA TYR A 40 -0.70 -3.52 0.60
C TYR A 40 -0.36 -4.91 0.05
N LEU A 41 -0.19 -5.07 -1.26
CA LEU A 41 0.24 -6.33 -1.90
C LEU A 41 1.76 -6.55 -1.79
N VAL A 42 2.30 -6.25 -0.62
CA VAL A 42 3.71 -6.46 -0.25
C VAL A 42 3.78 -6.91 1.21
N PRO A 43 4.91 -7.49 1.68
CA PRO A 43 5.04 -7.88 3.07
C PRO A 43 4.68 -6.74 4.03
N ARG A 44 4.03 -7.08 5.15
CA ARG A 44 3.47 -6.12 6.11
C ARG A 44 4.46 -5.02 6.53
N ASP A 45 5.70 -5.41 6.81
CA ASP A 45 6.74 -4.50 7.31
C ASP A 45 7.62 -3.90 6.21
N CYS A 46 7.35 -4.25 4.95
CA CYS A 46 8.07 -3.70 3.80
C CYS A 46 7.87 -2.18 3.72
N PRO A 47 8.95 -1.37 3.79
CA PRO A 47 8.88 0.05 3.51
C PRO A 47 8.53 0.26 2.05
N ARG A 48 7.62 1.19 1.78
CA ARG A 48 7.19 1.47 0.41
C ARG A 48 6.75 2.89 0.21
N VAL A 49 7.01 3.38 -0.98
CA VAL A 49 6.44 4.62 -1.52
C VAL A 49 5.47 4.23 -2.61
N THR A 50 4.20 4.54 -2.43
CA THR A 50 3.18 4.27 -3.43
C THR A 50 2.61 5.58 -3.93
N PHE A 51 2.38 5.68 -5.23
CA PHE A 51 1.84 6.89 -5.82
C PHE A 51 1.07 6.59 -7.11
N TYR A 52 0.23 7.53 -7.48
CA TYR A 52 -0.61 7.43 -8.66
C TYR A 52 -0.92 8.79 -9.27
N ALA A 53 -1.26 8.80 -10.56
CA ALA A 53 -1.74 9.99 -11.24
C ALA A 53 -3.19 10.27 -10.84
N ALA A 54 -3.40 11.27 -9.99
CA ALA A 54 -4.73 11.77 -9.63
C ALA A 54 -5.26 12.73 -10.70
N ALA A 55 -6.55 13.06 -10.64
CA ALA A 55 -7.15 14.06 -11.54
C ALA A 55 -6.49 15.45 -11.44
N THR A 56 -5.92 15.77 -10.27
CA THR A 56 -5.21 17.01 -9.98
C THR A 56 -3.72 16.99 -10.33
N THR A 57 -3.19 15.83 -10.78
CA THR A 57 -1.77 15.70 -11.12
C THR A 57 -1.42 16.53 -12.35
N THR A 58 -0.42 17.41 -12.20
CA THR A 58 0.05 18.26 -13.30
C THR A 58 0.68 17.43 -14.43
N ALA A 59 0.69 17.98 -15.65
CA ALA A 59 1.35 17.37 -16.80
C ALA A 59 2.85 17.16 -16.53
N VAL A 60 3.51 18.11 -15.85
CA VAL A 60 4.93 18.05 -15.49
C VAL A 60 5.22 16.86 -14.57
N ASP A 61 4.41 16.65 -13.53
CA ASP A 61 4.59 15.53 -12.63
C ASP A 61 4.22 14.21 -13.30
N ARG A 62 3.18 14.18 -14.13
CA ARG A 62 2.82 13.01 -14.92
C ARG A 62 3.98 12.60 -15.83
N ASP A 63 4.57 13.51 -16.55
CA ASP A 63 5.73 13.25 -17.40
C ASP A 63 6.93 12.77 -16.57
N ARG A 64 7.26 13.49 -15.50
CA ARG A 64 8.40 13.16 -14.62
C ARG A 64 8.32 11.74 -14.04
N PHE A 65 7.15 11.27 -13.64
CA PHE A 65 7.00 10.02 -12.90
C PHE A 65 6.51 8.84 -13.75
N PHE A 66 5.86 9.09 -14.89
CA PHE A 66 5.19 8.07 -15.72
C PHE A 66 5.57 8.10 -17.21
N SER A 67 6.47 8.97 -17.67
CA SER A 67 6.80 9.13 -19.10
C SER A 67 7.19 7.85 -19.82
N VAL A 68 7.73 6.87 -19.11
CA VAL A 68 8.16 5.57 -19.65
C VAL A 68 7.28 4.41 -19.18
N SER A 69 6.14 4.70 -18.58
CA SER A 69 5.25 3.70 -17.99
C SER A 69 3.85 3.81 -18.59
N ALA A 70 3.25 2.67 -18.93
CA ALA A 70 1.82 2.58 -19.25
C ALA A 70 0.94 2.47 -18.01
N SER A 71 1.53 2.44 -16.82
CA SER A 71 0.84 2.32 -15.54
C SER A 71 0.53 3.70 -14.98
N GLU A 72 -0.63 3.84 -14.34
CA GLU A 72 -1.00 5.07 -13.61
C GLU A 72 -0.82 4.93 -12.09
N SER A 73 -0.33 3.78 -11.63
CA SER A 73 -0.07 3.50 -10.22
C SER A 73 1.25 2.75 -10.06
N VAL A 74 2.02 3.15 -9.06
CA VAL A 74 3.34 2.60 -8.75
C VAL A 74 3.42 2.18 -7.30
N VAL A 75 4.01 1.02 -7.05
CA VAL A 75 4.51 0.58 -5.75
C VAL A 75 6.03 0.51 -5.84
N ALA A 76 6.73 1.28 -5.04
CA ALA A 76 8.19 1.26 -4.97
C ALA A 76 8.66 0.64 -3.65
N ILE A 77 9.60 -0.29 -3.72
CA ILE A 77 10.23 -0.96 -2.57
C ILE A 77 11.75 -0.92 -2.68
N GLU A 78 12.44 -1.18 -1.58
CA GLU A 78 13.89 -1.39 -1.62
C GLU A 78 14.23 -2.82 -2.05
N ARG A 79 15.31 -2.98 -2.83
CA ARG A 79 15.74 -4.27 -3.40
C ARG A 79 15.94 -5.37 -2.34
N GLY A 80 16.31 -5.00 -1.11
CA GLY A 80 16.47 -5.94 -0.01
C GLY A 80 15.19 -6.66 0.39
N TRP A 81 14.03 -6.16 -0.05
CA TRP A 81 12.72 -6.75 0.23
C TRP A 81 12.20 -7.65 -0.90
N LEU A 82 12.87 -7.68 -2.06
CA LEU A 82 12.35 -8.39 -3.23
C LEU A 82 12.21 -9.89 -3.00
N GLU A 83 13.20 -10.54 -2.41
CA GLU A 83 13.14 -11.98 -2.13
C GLU A 83 12.04 -12.31 -1.10
N ARG A 84 11.88 -11.47 -0.07
CA ARG A 84 10.79 -11.62 0.88
C ARG A 84 9.43 -11.43 0.21
N LEU A 85 9.31 -10.46 -0.69
CA LEU A 85 8.07 -10.25 -1.48
C LEU A 85 7.72 -11.49 -2.31
N ARG A 86 8.71 -12.10 -2.97
CA ARG A 86 8.51 -13.34 -3.76
C ARG A 86 8.08 -14.53 -2.91
N ALA A 87 8.57 -14.62 -1.68
CA ALA A 87 8.24 -15.70 -0.75
C ALA A 87 6.96 -15.45 0.06
N THR A 88 6.39 -14.25 -0.03
CA THR A 88 5.22 -13.87 0.80
C THR A 88 3.93 -14.39 0.18
N ARG A 89 3.05 -14.91 1.03
CA ARG A 89 1.64 -15.16 0.74
C ARG A 89 0.80 -14.15 1.50
N LEU A 90 -0.22 -13.64 0.86
CA LEU A 90 -1.13 -12.67 1.46
C LEU A 90 -2.56 -13.22 1.44
N TYR A 91 -3.34 -12.78 2.41
CA TYR A 91 -4.74 -13.12 2.57
C TYR A 91 -5.52 -11.82 2.59
N LEU A 92 -6.42 -11.66 1.62
CA LEU A 92 -7.28 -10.50 1.46
C LEU A 92 -8.62 -10.81 2.12
N TYR A 93 -8.88 -10.21 3.25
CA TYR A 93 -10.13 -10.35 3.99
C TYR A 93 -11.09 -9.25 3.56
N GLU A 94 -12.16 -9.60 2.90
CA GLU A 94 -13.20 -8.65 2.48
C GLU A 94 -14.15 -8.37 3.64
N PHE A 95 -14.49 -7.11 3.85
CA PHE A 95 -15.53 -6.70 4.78
C PHE A 95 -16.72 -6.10 4.05
N ALA A 96 -17.91 -6.27 4.63
CA ALA A 96 -19.04 -5.41 4.30
C ALA A 96 -18.71 -3.97 4.73
N PRO A 97 -18.95 -2.93 3.91
CA PRO A 97 -18.69 -1.54 4.27
C PRO A 97 -19.53 -1.05 5.45
N ASP A 98 -20.64 -1.72 5.73
CA ASP A 98 -21.54 -1.37 6.82
C ASP A 98 -20.79 -1.47 8.18
N GLY A 99 -20.79 -0.38 8.95
CA GLY A 99 -20.03 -0.29 10.21
C GLY A 99 -18.58 0.17 10.08
N PHE A 100 -18.16 0.52 8.85
CA PHE A 100 -16.88 1.18 8.59
C PHE A 100 -17.11 2.62 8.13
N ASP A 101 -16.27 3.52 8.64
CA ASP A 101 -16.22 4.92 8.21
C ASP A 101 -15.06 5.13 7.22
N SER A 102 -15.32 5.84 6.12
CA SER A 102 -14.26 6.31 5.22
C SER A 102 -13.48 7.42 5.92
N ARG A 103 -12.18 7.21 6.11
CA ARG A 103 -11.29 8.15 6.84
C ARG A 103 -10.49 9.05 5.92
N ASP A 104 -10.12 8.54 4.78
CA ASP A 104 -9.28 9.23 3.81
C ASP A 104 -9.59 8.69 2.41
N THR A 105 -10.19 9.50 1.59
CA THR A 105 -10.59 9.13 0.22
C THR A 105 -9.39 9.03 -0.73
N ILE A 106 -8.29 9.74 -0.45
CA ILE A 106 -7.05 9.70 -1.27
C ILE A 106 -6.33 8.38 -1.03
N ALA A 107 -6.13 8.03 0.24
CA ALA A 107 -5.53 6.77 0.65
C ALA A 107 -6.53 5.60 0.67
N ALA A 108 -7.83 5.87 0.48
CA ALA A 108 -8.93 4.91 0.55
C ALA A 108 -8.98 4.12 1.88
N TYR A 109 -8.71 4.78 3.01
CA TYR A 109 -8.76 4.15 4.33
C TYR A 109 -10.16 4.12 4.89
N TRP A 110 -10.49 2.94 5.43
CA TRP A 110 -11.73 2.67 6.15
C TRP A 110 -11.41 2.15 7.54
N THR A 111 -12.20 2.54 8.52
CA THR A 111 -12.00 2.10 9.92
C THR A 111 -13.31 1.78 10.59
N SER A 112 -13.30 0.76 11.47
CA SER A 112 -14.40 0.47 12.40
C SER A 112 -13.90 0.52 13.84
N ALA A 113 -14.67 1.12 14.72
CA ALA A 113 -14.44 1.05 16.16
C ALA A 113 -14.91 -0.27 16.78
N GLN A 114 -15.66 -1.06 16.01
CA GLN A 114 -16.18 -2.36 16.42
C GLN A 114 -15.36 -3.49 15.78
N ALA A 115 -15.42 -4.66 16.41
CA ALA A 115 -14.86 -5.85 15.82
C ALA A 115 -15.59 -6.21 14.52
N ALA A 116 -14.84 -6.71 13.53
CA ALA A 116 -15.34 -7.02 12.21
C ALA A 116 -15.09 -8.48 11.83
N THR A 117 -16.10 -9.13 11.27
CA THR A 117 -16.00 -10.46 10.69
C THR A 117 -15.91 -10.32 9.17
N PRO A 118 -14.88 -10.89 8.53
CA PRO A 118 -14.79 -10.86 7.07
C PRO A 118 -15.94 -11.66 6.44
N ILE A 119 -16.41 -11.20 5.28
CA ILE A 119 -17.43 -11.90 4.49
C ILE A 119 -16.80 -12.85 3.47
N ASP A 120 -15.52 -12.64 3.15
CA ASP A 120 -14.75 -13.50 2.25
C ASP A 120 -13.25 -13.40 2.59
N CYS A 121 -12.46 -14.39 2.13
CA CYS A 121 -11.01 -14.41 2.24
C CYS A 121 -10.39 -15.01 0.98
N VAL A 122 -9.58 -14.21 0.30
CA VAL A 122 -8.88 -14.61 -0.93
C VAL A 122 -7.39 -14.74 -0.65
N GLU A 123 -6.81 -15.91 -0.96
CA GLU A 123 -5.35 -16.09 -0.91
C GLU A 123 -4.70 -15.49 -2.17
N VAL A 124 -3.66 -14.70 -1.96
CA VAL A 124 -2.73 -14.20 -2.99
C VAL A 124 -1.39 -14.90 -2.79
N ALA A 125 -1.21 -16.00 -3.52
CA ALA A 125 0.01 -16.82 -3.45
C ALA A 125 1.22 -16.14 -4.10
N ASP A 126 0.99 -15.27 -5.08
CA ASP A 126 2.01 -14.49 -5.79
C ASP A 126 1.60 -13.00 -5.85
N PRO A 127 2.07 -12.19 -4.88
CA PRO A 127 1.80 -10.76 -4.87
C PRO A 127 2.35 -10.00 -6.09
N LEU A 128 3.45 -10.48 -6.70
CA LEU A 128 4.01 -9.87 -7.93
C LEU A 128 3.07 -10.05 -9.10
N ALA A 129 2.57 -11.27 -9.32
CA ALA A 129 1.60 -11.55 -10.37
C ALA A 129 0.31 -10.74 -10.14
N GLU A 130 -0.12 -10.57 -8.90
CA GLU A 130 -1.29 -9.78 -8.56
C GLU A 130 -1.10 -8.28 -8.86
N LEU A 131 0.07 -7.70 -8.57
CA LEU A 131 0.41 -6.32 -8.96
C LEU A 131 0.35 -6.15 -10.49
N VAL A 132 0.94 -7.09 -11.25
CA VAL A 132 0.90 -7.09 -12.73
C VAL A 132 -0.54 -7.17 -13.24
N ARG A 133 -1.35 -8.08 -12.68
CA ARG A 133 -2.77 -8.23 -13.04
C ARG A 133 -3.55 -6.93 -12.82
N ARG A 134 -3.21 -6.17 -11.78
CA ARG A 134 -3.80 -4.86 -11.46
C ARG A 134 -3.19 -3.71 -12.26
N ARG A 135 -2.27 -3.98 -13.18
CA ARG A 135 -1.56 -2.97 -13.99
C ARG A 135 -0.81 -1.95 -13.11
N VAL A 136 -0.30 -2.39 -11.98
CA VAL A 136 0.51 -1.58 -11.08
C VAL A 136 1.99 -1.84 -11.38
N GLU A 137 2.76 -0.77 -11.58
CA GLU A 137 4.19 -0.86 -11.76
C GLU A 137 4.90 -1.10 -10.42
N LEU A 138 5.77 -2.11 -10.36
CA LEU A 138 6.68 -2.30 -9.24
C LEU A 138 8.03 -1.68 -9.56
N ARG A 139 8.48 -0.71 -8.75
CA ARG A 139 9.85 -0.17 -8.79
C ARG A 139 10.68 -0.73 -7.66
N VAL A 140 11.83 -1.32 -8.01
CA VAL A 140 12.77 -1.89 -7.03
C VAL A 140 14.02 -1.01 -7.01
N LEU A 141 14.24 -0.32 -5.89
CA LEU A 141 15.26 0.71 -5.74
C LEU A 141 16.32 0.32 -4.71
N SER A 142 17.48 0.94 -4.75
CA SER A 142 18.53 0.79 -3.72
C SER A 142 18.16 1.52 -2.44
N SER A 143 17.41 2.62 -2.54
CA SER A 143 16.88 3.42 -1.45
C SER A 143 15.59 4.10 -1.87
N LEU A 144 14.64 4.20 -0.96
CA LEU A 144 13.37 4.88 -1.16
C LEU A 144 13.43 6.39 -0.91
N TRP A 145 14.45 6.91 -0.21
CA TRP A 145 14.47 8.30 0.24
C TRP A 145 14.41 9.33 -0.89
N PRO A 146 15.19 9.21 -1.98
CA PRO A 146 15.10 10.19 -3.08
C PRO A 146 13.73 10.19 -3.75
N LEU A 147 13.13 9.00 -3.96
CA LEU A 147 11.79 8.89 -4.52
C LEU A 147 10.74 9.46 -3.57
N ARG A 148 10.84 9.13 -2.28
CA ARG A 148 9.95 9.67 -1.24
C ARG A 148 9.92 11.19 -1.26
N ASP A 149 11.08 11.83 -1.29
CA ASP A 149 11.19 13.30 -1.27
C ASP A 149 10.62 13.91 -2.56
N ALA A 150 10.89 13.29 -3.71
CA ALA A 150 10.35 13.73 -4.99
C ALA A 150 8.82 13.60 -5.06
N VAL A 151 8.26 12.49 -4.56
CA VAL A 151 6.81 12.24 -4.55
C VAL A 151 6.10 13.20 -3.59
N VAL A 152 6.64 13.44 -2.40
CA VAL A 152 6.06 14.38 -1.42
C VAL A 152 6.04 15.81 -1.96
N ALA A 153 7.00 16.19 -2.79
CA ALA A 153 7.07 17.52 -3.42
C ALA A 153 6.24 17.64 -4.72
N SER A 154 5.51 16.59 -5.10
CA SER A 154 4.73 16.54 -6.34
C SER A 154 3.25 16.75 -6.10
N THR A 155 2.48 16.79 -7.20
CA THR A 155 1.01 16.84 -7.23
C THR A 155 0.36 15.46 -7.34
N LEU A 156 1.13 14.38 -7.16
CA LEU A 156 0.64 13.00 -7.20
C LEU A 156 -0.23 12.67 -5.97
N GLY A 157 -1.16 11.76 -6.13
CA GLY A 157 -1.72 11.04 -4.99
C GLY A 157 -0.71 10.00 -4.50
N PHE A 158 -0.45 9.94 -3.18
CA PHE A 158 0.57 9.05 -2.66
C PHE A 158 0.27 8.53 -1.24
N SER A 159 0.97 7.44 -0.88
CA SER A 159 1.07 6.95 0.50
C SER A 159 2.52 6.53 0.79
N ILE A 160 3.01 6.97 1.94
CA ILE A 160 4.35 6.64 2.45
C ILE A 160 4.19 5.69 3.63
N ILE A 161 4.60 4.44 3.46
CA ILE A 161 4.25 3.38 4.40
C ILE A 161 5.51 2.72 4.95
N ARG A 162 5.59 2.52 6.29
CA ARG A 162 6.66 1.79 6.98
C ARG A 162 8.08 2.31 6.74
N MET A 163 8.28 3.59 6.42
CA MET A 163 9.62 4.17 6.15
C MET A 163 10.61 4.01 7.29
N ARG A 164 10.16 3.78 8.52
CA ARG A 164 11.06 3.43 9.64
C ARG A 164 11.84 2.13 9.42
N ASN A 165 11.38 1.26 8.52
CA ASN A 165 12.03 0.00 8.16
C ASN A 165 12.90 0.14 6.89
N ALA A 166 12.93 1.32 6.25
CA ALA A 166 13.80 1.60 5.13
C ALA A 166 15.26 1.70 5.58
N ARG A 167 16.18 1.51 4.64
CA ARG A 167 17.60 1.74 4.90
C ARG A 167 17.79 3.15 5.42
N PRO A 168 18.74 3.37 6.37
CA PRO A 168 19.06 4.72 6.84
C PRO A 168 19.36 5.66 5.67
N ARG A 169 18.92 6.92 5.78
CA ARG A 169 19.14 7.93 4.73
C ARG A 169 20.62 8.15 4.45
N ASP A 170 21.44 8.15 5.49
CA ASP A 170 22.88 8.42 5.44
C ASP A 170 23.69 7.28 4.80
N ALA A 171 23.14 6.06 4.74
CA ALA A 171 23.78 4.94 4.06
C ALA A 171 23.93 5.12 2.53
N LEU A 172 23.41 6.22 1.97
CA LEU A 172 23.62 6.64 0.58
C LEU A 172 24.94 7.39 0.38
N LEU A 173 25.53 7.96 1.43
CA LEU A 173 26.72 8.79 1.35
C LEU A 173 28.03 7.97 1.34
N ASP A 174 27.96 6.66 1.68
CA ASP A 174 29.12 5.79 1.77
C ASP A 174 29.57 5.17 0.43
N ARG A 175 29.11 5.72 -0.72
CA ARG A 175 29.48 5.25 -2.06
C ARG A 175 29.86 6.42 -2.97
N VAL A 176 30.96 7.07 -2.65
CA VAL A 176 31.73 7.89 -3.61
C VAL A 176 33.15 7.38 -3.59
#